data_727090b6ceb2ccf8a8f989a3dac7afa2
#
_entry.id   727090b6ceb2ccf8a8f989a3dac7afa2
#
_cell.length_a   1.000
_cell.length_b   1.000
_cell.length_c   1.000
_cell.angle_alpha   90.00
_cell.angle_beta   90.00
_cell.angle_gamma   90.00
#
_symmetry.space_group_name_H-M   'P 1'
#
loop_
_entity.id
_entity.type
_entity.pdbx_description
1 polymer ?
#
loop_
_entity_poly.entity_id
_entity_poly.type
_entity_poly.pdbx_seq_one_letter_code
_entity_poly.pdbx_strand_id
1 'polypeptide(L)'
;MFPTGDETKRYTYPIIIYMLIGINTGVFILEFSDPLTYEQMILQYGFIPRLLTLDPFEGMLRMFTSMFLHADILHIFGNMLFLYVFGDNVEDRMGHVKFLFFYLFFGVAAGLAHFMIDPISIVPAIGASGAISGVMGAYMVMFPFAKVRVFYRFFMVRLPAVVYLGFWFLMQLFESMLPEYVGIAYWAHIGGFLAGMIVALLFFRGERKRPAAPYSYYNYPYA
;
A
#
# COMPACT_ATOMS: atom_id res chain seq x y z
N MET A 1 9.06 8.34 11.12
CA MET A 1 10.14 7.65 10.36
C MET A 1 9.69 7.48 8.94
N PHE A 2 10.29 8.20 7.98
CA PHE A 2 9.87 8.14 6.57
C PHE A 2 10.89 7.33 5.76
N PRO A 3 10.45 6.32 4.99
CA PRO A 3 11.34 5.60 4.09
C PRO A 3 11.68 6.51 2.90
N THR A 4 12.94 6.52 2.48
CA THR A 4 13.41 7.34 1.35
C THR A 4 13.92 6.52 0.18
N GLY A 5 13.92 5.20 0.33
CA GLY A 5 14.35 4.23 -0.68
C GLY A 5 14.92 2.98 -0.04
N ASP A 6 15.28 2.03 -0.87
CA ASP A 6 15.96 0.81 -0.46
C ASP A 6 17.23 0.56 -1.30
N GLU A 7 17.94 -0.52 -1.01
CA GLU A 7 19.16 -0.93 -1.73
C GLU A 7 18.94 -2.19 -2.59
N THR A 8 17.67 -2.57 -2.82
CA THR A 8 17.33 -3.73 -3.62
C THR A 8 17.39 -3.39 -5.11
N LYS A 9 18.10 -4.20 -5.88
CA LYS A 9 18.19 -4.00 -7.33
C LYS A 9 16.90 -4.48 -8.00
N ARG A 10 16.29 -3.63 -8.80
CA ARG A 10 15.21 -3.99 -9.72
C ARG A 10 15.76 -4.21 -11.14
N TYR A 11 15.04 -4.97 -11.94
CA TYR A 11 15.43 -5.36 -13.31
C TYR A 11 14.40 -4.92 -14.35
N THR A 12 13.18 -4.58 -13.92
CA THR A 12 12.12 -4.10 -14.81
C THR A 12 11.70 -2.68 -14.40
N TYR A 13 11.14 -1.93 -15.36
CA TYR A 13 10.60 -0.62 -15.09
C TYR A 13 9.23 -0.76 -14.38
N PRO A 14 8.96 -0.07 -13.25
CA PRO A 14 7.75 -0.28 -12.45
C PRO A 14 6.55 0.49 -13.03
N ILE A 15 6.00 -0.01 -14.13
CA ILE A 15 4.93 0.64 -14.90
C ILE A 15 3.66 0.79 -14.05
N ILE A 16 3.28 -0.25 -13.31
CA ILE A 16 2.04 -0.24 -12.52
C ILE A 16 2.14 0.71 -11.34
N ILE A 17 3.32 0.79 -10.70
CA ILE A 17 3.56 1.75 -9.62
C ILE A 17 3.33 3.19 -10.11
N TYR A 18 3.94 3.58 -11.23
CA TYR A 18 3.75 4.92 -11.76
C TYR A 18 2.32 5.17 -12.24
N MET A 19 1.66 4.17 -12.80
CA MET A 19 0.25 4.24 -13.18
C MET A 19 -0.64 4.48 -11.93
N LEU A 20 -0.44 3.71 -10.86
CA LEU A 20 -1.19 3.86 -9.61
C LEU A 20 -0.94 5.24 -8.97
N ILE A 21 0.32 5.70 -8.92
CA ILE A 21 0.65 7.04 -8.43
C ILE A 21 -0.06 8.11 -9.27
N GLY A 22 -0.03 7.99 -10.59
CA GLY A 22 -0.70 8.93 -11.49
C GLY A 22 -2.22 8.96 -11.30
N ILE A 23 -2.87 7.79 -11.18
CA ILE A 23 -4.32 7.68 -10.95
C ILE A 23 -4.68 8.30 -9.59
N ASN A 24 -3.99 7.93 -8.51
CA ASN A 24 -4.26 8.48 -7.18
C ASN A 24 -4.08 10.01 -7.15
N THR A 25 -3.02 10.52 -7.77
CA THR A 25 -2.77 11.96 -7.87
C THR A 25 -3.87 12.65 -8.67
N GLY A 26 -4.29 12.08 -9.80
CA GLY A 26 -5.37 12.62 -10.62
C GLY A 26 -6.72 12.66 -9.90
N VAL A 27 -7.08 11.58 -9.18
CA VAL A 27 -8.28 11.54 -8.34
C VAL A 27 -8.20 12.58 -7.23
N PHE A 28 -7.05 12.69 -6.54
CA PHE A 28 -6.85 13.67 -5.49
C PHE A 28 -7.02 15.12 -5.97
N ILE A 29 -6.53 15.46 -7.17
CA ILE A 29 -6.74 16.79 -7.76
C ILE A 29 -8.23 17.05 -7.98
N LEU A 30 -9.00 16.03 -8.41
CA LEU A 30 -10.44 16.15 -8.58
C LEU A 30 -11.16 16.33 -7.23
N GLU A 31 -10.79 15.56 -6.20
CA GLU A 31 -11.35 15.67 -4.85
C GLU A 31 -11.20 17.09 -4.29
N PHE A 32 -10.04 17.72 -4.50
CA PHE A 32 -9.72 19.04 -3.96
C PHE A 32 -10.02 20.20 -4.92
N SER A 33 -10.67 19.94 -6.06
CA SER A 33 -11.08 20.99 -6.97
C SER A 33 -12.17 21.89 -6.38
N ASP A 34 -13.02 21.35 -5.51
CA ASP A 34 -14.13 22.03 -4.84
C ASP A 34 -14.53 21.29 -3.56
N PRO A 35 -14.78 21.98 -2.40
CA PRO A 35 -15.13 21.34 -1.14
C PRO A 35 -16.39 20.45 -1.19
N LEU A 36 -17.40 20.82 -1.98
CA LEU A 36 -18.60 19.99 -2.15
C LEU A 36 -18.30 18.71 -2.92
N THR A 37 -17.40 18.77 -3.90
CA THR A 37 -16.93 17.61 -4.64
C THR A 37 -16.21 16.63 -3.72
N TYR A 38 -15.36 17.12 -2.81
CA TYR A 38 -14.66 16.30 -1.82
C TYR A 38 -15.62 15.48 -0.95
N GLU A 39 -16.60 16.15 -0.30
CA GLU A 39 -17.56 15.46 0.56
C GLU A 39 -18.41 14.44 -0.22
N GLN A 40 -18.88 14.81 -1.41
CA GLN A 40 -19.67 13.92 -2.26
C GLN A 40 -18.87 12.68 -2.68
N MET A 41 -17.61 12.83 -3.08
CA MET A 41 -16.75 11.72 -3.48
C MET A 41 -16.51 10.75 -2.32
N ILE A 42 -16.24 11.24 -1.11
CA ILE A 42 -16.07 10.38 0.06
C ILE A 42 -17.36 9.61 0.38
N LEU A 43 -18.51 10.27 0.38
CA LEU A 43 -19.79 9.62 0.67
C LEU A 43 -20.21 8.63 -0.41
N GLN A 44 -19.87 8.89 -1.68
CA GLN A 44 -20.27 8.07 -2.80
C GLN A 44 -19.30 6.91 -3.07
N TYR A 45 -18.01 7.09 -2.86
CA TYR A 45 -16.97 6.13 -3.27
C TYR A 45 -16.14 5.58 -2.10
N GLY A 46 -16.23 6.16 -0.90
CA GLY A 46 -15.59 5.65 0.30
C GLY A 46 -16.21 4.33 0.77
N PHE A 47 -15.40 3.45 1.32
CA PHE A 47 -15.86 2.17 1.84
C PHE A 47 -16.57 2.36 3.18
N ILE A 48 -17.86 2.08 3.24
CA ILE A 48 -18.68 2.11 4.46
C ILE A 48 -18.97 0.67 4.86
N PRO A 49 -18.44 0.16 6.01
CA PRO A 49 -18.61 -1.25 6.40
C PRO A 49 -20.08 -1.69 6.42
N ARG A 50 -20.97 -0.90 7.01
CA ARG A 50 -22.40 -1.23 7.07
C ARG A 50 -23.03 -1.46 5.68
N LEU A 51 -22.55 -0.78 4.67
CA LEU A 51 -23.07 -0.92 3.31
C LEU A 51 -22.82 -2.33 2.74
N LEU A 52 -21.70 -2.96 3.11
CA LEU A 52 -21.42 -4.34 2.70
C LEU A 52 -22.49 -5.34 3.21
N THR A 53 -23.12 -5.05 4.35
CA THR A 53 -24.22 -5.86 4.89
C THR A 53 -25.56 -5.57 4.21
N LEU A 54 -25.83 -4.30 3.89
CA LEU A 54 -27.11 -3.84 3.33
C LEU A 54 -27.20 -4.06 1.82
N ASP A 55 -26.13 -3.78 1.11
CA ASP A 55 -25.95 -3.99 -0.34
C ASP A 55 -24.54 -4.52 -0.60
N PRO A 56 -24.36 -5.86 -0.63
CA PRO A 56 -23.04 -6.48 -0.79
C PRO A 56 -22.34 -6.10 -2.10
N PHE A 57 -23.08 -5.84 -3.18
CA PHE A 57 -22.49 -5.44 -4.45
C PHE A 57 -21.89 -4.04 -4.38
N GLU A 58 -22.67 -3.08 -3.89
CA GLU A 58 -22.21 -1.70 -3.69
C GLU A 58 -21.08 -1.63 -2.66
N GLY A 59 -21.20 -2.35 -1.53
CA GLY A 59 -20.16 -2.44 -0.52
C GLY A 59 -18.83 -2.98 -1.07
N MET A 60 -18.90 -4.03 -1.90
CA MET A 60 -17.72 -4.58 -2.57
C MET A 60 -17.12 -3.59 -3.57
N LEU A 61 -17.94 -2.91 -4.38
CA LEU A 61 -17.48 -1.91 -5.32
C LEU A 61 -16.73 -0.77 -4.60
N ARG A 62 -17.25 -0.34 -3.45
CA ARG A 62 -16.64 0.71 -2.64
C ARG A 62 -15.32 0.30 -1.98
N MET A 63 -15.07 -0.97 -1.75
CA MET A 63 -13.73 -1.44 -1.36
C MET A 63 -12.68 -1.12 -2.42
N PHE A 64 -13.03 -1.18 -3.71
CA PHE A 64 -12.11 -0.81 -4.79
C PHE A 64 -11.99 0.69 -4.96
N THR A 65 -13.11 1.42 -5.00
CA THR A 65 -13.09 2.86 -5.28
C THR A 65 -12.42 3.64 -4.15
N SER A 66 -12.63 3.24 -2.89
CA SER A 66 -12.03 3.87 -1.72
C SER A 66 -10.50 3.86 -1.70
N MET A 67 -9.86 2.91 -2.41
CA MET A 67 -8.40 2.83 -2.50
C MET A 67 -7.78 4.04 -3.22
N PHE A 68 -8.57 4.83 -3.93
CA PHE A 68 -8.08 5.96 -4.73
C PHE A 68 -8.41 7.32 -4.10
N LEU A 69 -9.16 7.35 -3.01
CA LEU A 69 -9.55 8.56 -2.30
C LEU A 69 -8.56 8.90 -1.18
N HIS A 70 -8.33 10.19 -0.91
CA HIS A 70 -7.40 10.61 0.13
C HIS A 70 -7.90 11.84 0.90
N ALA A 71 -7.76 11.81 2.23
CA ALA A 71 -8.29 12.84 3.12
C ALA A 71 -7.56 14.20 3.01
N ASP A 72 -6.25 14.18 2.75
CA ASP A 72 -5.41 15.38 2.72
C ASP A 72 -4.07 15.12 2.00
N ILE A 73 -3.30 16.19 1.84
CA ILE A 73 -1.98 16.16 1.16
C ILE A 73 -0.99 15.23 1.86
N LEU A 74 -0.98 15.18 3.19
CA LEU A 74 -0.06 14.30 3.92
C LEU A 74 -0.45 12.85 3.76
N HIS A 75 -1.75 12.56 3.71
CA HIS A 75 -2.28 11.23 3.49
C HIS A 75 -1.87 10.68 2.11
N ILE A 76 -2.12 11.44 1.02
CA ILE A 76 -1.70 10.98 -0.32
C ILE A 76 -0.17 10.92 -0.43
N PHE A 77 0.55 11.93 0.08
CA PHE A 77 2.01 11.93 0.03
C PHE A 77 2.60 10.70 0.73
N GLY A 78 2.11 10.36 1.94
CA GLY A 78 2.53 9.18 2.66
C GLY A 78 2.26 7.91 1.87
N ASN A 79 1.04 7.74 1.35
CA ASN A 79 0.68 6.58 0.53
C ASN A 79 1.58 6.43 -0.70
N MET A 80 1.75 7.48 -1.48
CA MET A 80 2.58 7.43 -2.70
C MET A 80 4.06 7.19 -2.39
N LEU A 81 4.56 7.74 -1.29
CA LEU A 81 5.94 7.51 -0.84
C LEU A 81 6.17 6.02 -0.49
N PHE A 82 5.28 5.42 0.31
CA PHE A 82 5.40 4.00 0.67
C PHE A 82 5.22 3.09 -0.54
N LEU A 83 4.26 3.39 -1.43
CA LEU A 83 4.06 2.67 -2.67
C LEU A 83 5.30 2.74 -3.57
N TYR A 84 5.90 3.92 -3.71
CA TYR A 84 7.12 4.13 -4.51
C TYR A 84 8.32 3.37 -3.96
N VAL A 85 8.52 3.38 -2.62
CA VAL A 85 9.70 2.77 -1.99
C VAL A 85 9.64 1.24 -1.96
N PHE A 86 8.46 0.66 -1.69
CA PHE A 86 8.33 -0.80 -1.52
C PHE A 86 7.71 -1.49 -2.73
N GLY A 87 6.94 -0.76 -3.53
CA GLY A 87 6.17 -1.34 -4.61
C GLY A 87 7.02 -1.77 -5.80
N ASP A 88 8.04 -1.02 -6.18
CA ASP A 88 8.82 -1.25 -7.38
C ASP A 88 9.53 -2.62 -7.38
N ASN A 89 10.09 -3.02 -6.26
CA ASN A 89 10.73 -4.33 -6.09
C ASN A 89 9.72 -5.48 -6.02
N VAL A 90 8.53 -5.24 -5.42
CA VAL A 90 7.44 -6.22 -5.39
C VAL A 90 6.87 -6.40 -6.79
N GLU A 91 6.67 -5.31 -7.56
CA GLU A 91 6.24 -5.37 -8.95
C GLU A 91 7.27 -6.12 -9.82
N ASP A 92 8.55 -5.81 -9.68
CA ASP A 92 9.63 -6.52 -10.38
C ASP A 92 9.62 -8.02 -10.07
N ARG A 93 9.34 -8.39 -8.83
CA ARG A 93 9.31 -9.79 -8.38
C ARG A 93 8.07 -10.54 -8.86
N MET A 94 6.89 -9.91 -8.79
CA MET A 94 5.62 -10.51 -9.19
C MET A 94 5.39 -10.46 -10.70
N GLY A 95 5.91 -9.43 -11.37
CA GLY A 95 5.55 -9.00 -12.72
C GLY A 95 4.29 -8.13 -12.72
N HIS A 96 4.17 -7.25 -13.71
CA HIS A 96 3.19 -6.16 -13.77
C HIS A 96 1.74 -6.62 -13.53
N VAL A 97 1.26 -7.62 -14.26
CA VAL A 97 -0.14 -8.07 -14.20
C VAL A 97 -0.46 -8.69 -12.85
N LYS A 98 0.42 -9.56 -12.33
CA LYS A 98 0.20 -10.18 -11.02
C LYS A 98 0.27 -9.16 -9.90
N PHE A 99 1.19 -8.18 -10.00
CA PHE A 99 1.28 -7.10 -9.03
C PHE A 99 -0.01 -6.31 -8.96
N LEU A 100 -0.59 -5.87 -10.08
CA LEU A 100 -1.85 -5.15 -10.10
C LEU A 100 -2.99 -5.98 -9.50
N PHE A 101 -3.09 -7.26 -9.88
CA PHE A 101 -4.09 -8.17 -9.33
C PHE A 101 -3.96 -8.28 -7.80
N PHE A 102 -2.75 -8.53 -7.29
CA PHE A 102 -2.54 -8.68 -5.86
C PHE A 102 -2.66 -7.35 -5.09
N TYR A 103 -2.29 -6.23 -5.68
CA TYR A 103 -2.52 -4.90 -5.10
C TYR A 103 -4.02 -4.67 -4.81
N LEU A 104 -4.88 -4.92 -5.79
CA LEU A 104 -6.33 -4.82 -5.62
C LEU A 104 -6.86 -5.86 -4.61
N PHE A 105 -6.36 -7.09 -4.68
CA PHE A 105 -6.71 -8.12 -3.71
C PHE A 105 -6.32 -7.73 -2.27
N PHE A 106 -5.16 -7.14 -2.06
CA PHE A 106 -4.74 -6.67 -0.73
C PHE A 106 -5.66 -5.57 -0.20
N GLY A 107 -6.10 -4.67 -1.06
CA GLY A 107 -7.06 -3.64 -0.69
C GLY A 107 -8.42 -4.22 -0.27
N VAL A 108 -8.92 -5.23 -1.01
CA VAL A 108 -10.16 -5.94 -0.62
C VAL A 108 -9.96 -6.68 0.70
N ALA A 109 -8.85 -7.40 0.88
CA ALA A 109 -8.54 -8.08 2.14
C ALA A 109 -8.46 -7.11 3.33
N ALA A 110 -7.89 -5.92 3.11
CA ALA A 110 -7.85 -4.84 4.08
C ALA A 110 -9.26 -4.34 4.44
N GLY A 111 -10.11 -4.08 3.44
CA GLY A 111 -11.51 -3.68 3.65
C GLY A 111 -12.30 -4.73 4.41
N LEU A 112 -12.13 -6.03 4.09
CA LEU A 112 -12.76 -7.13 4.81
C LEU A 112 -12.28 -7.22 6.26
N ALA A 113 -10.99 -7.06 6.52
CA ALA A 113 -10.47 -7.03 7.89
C ALA A 113 -11.06 -5.87 8.70
N HIS A 114 -11.19 -4.69 8.11
CA HIS A 114 -11.84 -3.55 8.73
C HIS A 114 -13.33 -3.80 9.02
N PHE A 115 -14.06 -4.36 8.04
CA PHE A 115 -15.45 -4.77 8.18
C PHE A 115 -15.66 -5.78 9.31
N MET A 116 -14.80 -6.78 9.46
CA MET A 116 -14.94 -7.81 10.51
C MET A 116 -14.87 -7.25 11.93
N ILE A 117 -14.22 -6.12 12.13
CA ILE A 117 -14.08 -5.48 13.44
C ILE A 117 -15.31 -4.62 13.78
N ASP A 118 -15.82 -3.87 12.82
CA ASP A 118 -17.02 -3.05 13.02
C ASP A 118 -17.93 -3.08 11.78
N PRO A 119 -18.75 -4.15 11.64
CA PRO A 119 -19.62 -4.34 10.48
C PRO A 119 -20.81 -3.37 10.42
N ILE A 120 -21.07 -2.63 11.50
CA ILE A 120 -22.16 -1.66 11.57
C ILE A 120 -21.69 -0.22 11.40
N SER A 121 -20.40 0.01 11.27
CA SER A 121 -19.82 1.34 11.08
C SER A 121 -20.38 2.03 9.84
N ILE A 122 -20.75 3.30 10.02
CA ILE A 122 -21.21 4.20 8.96
C ILE A 122 -20.11 5.18 8.54
N VAL A 123 -18.94 5.12 9.16
CA VAL A 123 -17.82 6.00 8.86
C VAL A 123 -17.10 5.51 7.59
N PRO A 124 -16.97 6.36 6.55
CA PRO A 124 -16.25 5.99 5.34
C PRO A 124 -14.76 5.79 5.63
N ALA A 125 -14.22 4.65 5.21
CA ALA A 125 -12.79 4.40 5.14
C ALA A 125 -12.29 4.69 3.72
N ILE A 126 -11.17 5.42 3.61
CA ILE A 126 -10.57 5.84 2.34
C ILE A 126 -9.04 5.70 2.39
N GLY A 127 -8.42 5.55 1.26
CA GLY A 127 -6.96 5.53 1.10
C GLY A 127 -6.42 4.23 0.50
N ALA A 128 -5.33 4.37 -0.23
CA ALA A 128 -4.58 3.25 -0.80
C ALA A 128 -3.85 2.41 0.27
N SER A 129 -3.81 2.89 1.52
CA SER A 129 -2.94 2.39 2.59
C SER A 129 -3.15 0.91 2.94
N GLY A 130 -4.37 0.40 2.84
CA GLY A 130 -4.66 -1.02 3.04
C GLY A 130 -3.98 -1.91 1.98
N ALA A 131 -4.09 -1.55 0.70
CA ALA A 131 -3.41 -2.23 -0.40
C ALA A 131 -1.89 -2.09 -0.30
N ILE A 132 -1.40 -0.89 0.02
CA ILE A 132 0.04 -0.61 0.23
C ILE A 132 0.59 -1.42 1.41
N SER A 133 -0.17 -1.58 2.48
CA SER A 133 0.20 -2.45 3.60
C SER A 133 0.43 -3.88 3.14
N GLY A 134 -0.39 -4.39 2.22
CA GLY A 134 -0.19 -5.69 1.58
C GLY A 134 1.10 -5.75 0.77
N VAL A 135 1.41 -4.71 0.01
CA VAL A 135 2.71 -4.59 -0.70
C VAL A 135 3.86 -4.62 0.28
N MET A 136 3.77 -3.90 1.42
CA MET A 136 4.78 -3.91 2.47
C MET A 136 4.94 -5.28 3.13
N GLY A 137 3.84 -5.98 3.40
CA GLY A 137 3.86 -7.35 3.92
C GLY A 137 4.54 -8.33 2.94
N ALA A 138 4.22 -8.22 1.66
CA ALA A 138 4.87 -9.00 0.61
C ALA A 138 6.37 -8.65 0.50
N TYR A 139 6.72 -7.36 0.54
CA TYR A 139 8.12 -6.91 0.52
C TYR A 139 8.92 -7.50 1.68
N MET A 140 8.37 -7.47 2.91
CA MET A 140 9.05 -8.00 4.09
C MET A 140 9.40 -9.50 3.94
N VAL A 141 8.52 -10.29 3.33
CA VAL A 141 8.77 -11.72 3.08
C VAL A 141 9.75 -11.95 1.95
N MET A 142 9.66 -11.18 0.87
CA MET A 142 10.52 -11.35 -0.32
C MET A 142 11.94 -10.83 -0.10
N PHE A 143 12.09 -9.76 0.70
CA PHE A 143 13.34 -9.01 0.88
C PHE A 143 13.64 -8.68 2.36
N PRO A 144 13.60 -9.66 3.29
CA PRO A 144 13.64 -9.40 4.75
C PRO A 144 14.90 -8.65 5.20
N PHE A 145 16.03 -8.87 4.54
CA PHE A 145 17.32 -8.27 4.90
C PHE A 145 17.75 -7.11 4.00
N ALA A 146 16.89 -6.71 3.05
CA ALA A 146 17.13 -5.52 2.24
C ALA A 146 17.26 -4.28 3.13
N LYS A 147 18.22 -3.42 2.81
CA LYS A 147 18.45 -2.19 3.59
C LYS A 147 17.50 -1.10 3.14
N VAL A 148 16.56 -0.74 4.00
CA VAL A 148 15.66 0.39 3.84
C VAL A 148 16.33 1.63 4.40
N ARG A 149 16.43 2.68 3.60
CA ARG A 149 16.92 4.00 4.04
C ARG A 149 15.77 4.77 4.66
N VAL A 150 15.92 5.14 5.94
CA VAL A 150 14.89 5.79 6.73
C VAL A 150 15.40 7.13 7.22
N PHE A 151 14.63 8.19 6.96
CA PHE A 151 14.88 9.50 7.55
C PHE A 151 14.26 9.55 8.95
N TYR A 152 15.10 9.71 9.95
CA TYR A 152 14.68 9.81 11.34
C TYR A 152 15.28 11.06 12.00
N ARG A 153 14.42 12.00 12.37
CA ARG A 153 14.79 13.33 12.86
C ARG A 153 15.69 14.07 11.86
N PHE A 154 17.02 14.02 12.02
CA PHE A 154 18.01 14.69 11.18
C PHE A 154 19.03 13.72 10.58
N PHE A 155 18.82 12.42 10.74
CA PHE A 155 19.78 11.38 10.33
C PHE A 155 19.14 10.41 9.35
N MET A 156 19.96 9.93 8.42
CA MET A 156 19.62 8.81 7.55
C MET A 156 20.11 7.52 8.20
N VAL A 157 19.18 6.62 8.50
CA VAL A 157 19.46 5.32 9.08
C VAL A 157 19.15 4.24 8.06
N ARG A 158 19.93 3.16 8.05
CA ARG A 158 19.72 1.99 7.19
C ARG A 158 19.29 0.83 8.07
N LEU A 159 18.05 0.37 7.89
CA LEU A 159 17.50 -0.73 8.68
C LEU A 159 17.16 -1.91 7.77
N PRO A 160 17.34 -3.17 8.21
CA PRO A 160 16.77 -4.30 7.51
C PRO A 160 15.25 -4.15 7.38
N ALA A 161 14.68 -4.55 6.24
CA ALA A 161 13.25 -4.43 6.00
C ALA A 161 12.40 -5.11 7.08
N VAL A 162 12.81 -6.29 7.55
CA VAL A 162 12.11 -7.01 8.62
C VAL A 162 12.07 -6.21 9.92
N VAL A 163 13.09 -5.41 10.24
CA VAL A 163 13.11 -4.55 11.43
C VAL A 163 12.20 -3.34 11.23
N TYR A 164 12.33 -2.64 10.10
CA TYR A 164 11.55 -1.43 9.83
C TYR A 164 10.05 -1.74 9.69
N LEU A 165 9.70 -2.71 8.82
CA LEU A 165 8.32 -3.08 8.55
C LEU A 165 7.69 -3.88 9.70
N GLY A 166 8.48 -4.69 10.41
CA GLY A 166 8.04 -5.38 11.63
C GLY A 166 7.68 -4.38 12.73
N PHE A 167 8.52 -3.37 12.96
CA PHE A 167 8.21 -2.30 13.89
C PHE A 167 6.95 -1.52 13.48
N TRP A 168 6.83 -1.16 12.19
CA TRP A 168 5.64 -0.50 11.66
C TRP A 168 4.38 -1.34 11.90
N PHE A 169 4.43 -2.64 11.65
CA PHE A 169 3.30 -3.55 11.89
C PHE A 169 2.93 -3.65 13.38
N LEU A 170 3.92 -3.76 14.27
CA LEU A 170 3.68 -3.77 15.71
C LEU A 170 3.04 -2.45 16.18
N MET A 171 3.42 -1.32 15.60
CA MET A 171 2.78 -0.04 15.90
C MET A 171 1.31 -0.04 15.46
N GLN A 172 0.96 -0.61 14.28
CA GLN A 172 -0.43 -0.73 13.85
C GLN A 172 -1.26 -1.58 14.86
N LEU A 173 -0.69 -2.70 15.34
CA LEU A 173 -1.31 -3.53 16.37
C LEU A 173 -1.50 -2.76 17.68
N PHE A 174 -0.49 -2.04 18.14
CA PHE A 174 -0.57 -1.26 19.37
C PHE A 174 -1.62 -0.15 19.26
N GLU A 175 -1.58 0.63 18.17
CA GLU A 175 -2.51 1.73 17.93
C GLU A 175 -3.96 1.25 17.76
N SER A 176 -4.18 0.04 17.20
CA SER A 176 -5.52 -0.54 17.09
C SER A 176 -6.16 -0.92 18.43
N MET A 177 -5.39 -1.00 19.52
CA MET A 177 -5.85 -1.30 20.88
C MET A 177 -6.16 -0.03 21.69
N LEU A 178 -5.76 1.13 21.20
CA LEU A 178 -6.04 2.40 21.89
C LEU A 178 -7.47 2.84 21.59
N PRO A 179 -8.11 3.61 22.53
CA PRO A 179 -9.40 4.22 22.24
C PRO A 179 -9.32 5.04 20.97
N GLU A 180 -10.29 4.85 20.08
CA GLU A 180 -10.26 5.34 18.71
C GLU A 180 -9.82 6.81 18.58
N TYR A 181 -8.65 7.01 18.00
CA TYR A 181 -8.37 8.22 17.25
C TYR A 181 -9.16 8.14 15.95
N VAL A 182 -10.23 8.92 15.86
CA VAL A 182 -11.09 9.00 14.68
C VAL A 182 -10.24 9.28 13.45
N GLY A 183 -10.22 8.36 12.48
CA GLY A 183 -9.69 8.61 11.15
C GLY A 183 -8.68 7.62 10.57
N ILE A 184 -8.12 6.68 11.33
CA ILE A 184 -7.19 5.68 10.79
C ILE A 184 -7.74 4.27 10.94
N ALA A 185 -7.88 3.57 9.80
CA ALA A 185 -8.38 2.20 9.76
C ALA A 185 -7.24 1.19 10.04
N TYR A 186 -6.72 1.12 11.26
CA TYR A 186 -5.59 0.26 11.62
C TYR A 186 -5.82 -1.22 11.26
N TRP A 187 -7.03 -1.72 11.42
CA TRP A 187 -7.37 -3.09 11.08
C TRP A 187 -7.33 -3.36 9.57
N ALA A 188 -7.61 -2.35 8.74
CA ALA A 188 -7.36 -2.46 7.31
C ALA A 188 -5.87 -2.61 7.01
N HIS A 189 -5.01 -1.84 7.69
CA HIS A 189 -3.56 -1.95 7.53
C HIS A 189 -3.05 -3.34 7.95
N ILE A 190 -3.50 -3.84 9.10
CA ILE A 190 -3.13 -5.17 9.62
C ILE A 190 -3.58 -6.26 8.64
N GLY A 191 -4.84 -6.23 8.20
CA GLY A 191 -5.40 -7.20 7.26
C GLY A 191 -4.68 -7.21 5.92
N GLY A 192 -4.43 -6.03 5.34
CA GLY A 192 -3.66 -5.89 4.11
C GLY A 192 -2.26 -6.47 4.25
N PHE A 193 -1.54 -6.09 5.31
CA PHE A 193 -0.16 -6.55 5.55
C PHE A 193 -0.07 -8.08 5.67
N LEU A 194 -0.96 -8.70 6.44
CA LEU A 194 -1.02 -10.15 6.59
C LEU A 194 -1.37 -10.84 5.28
N ALA A 195 -2.32 -10.31 4.49
CA ALA A 195 -2.65 -10.84 3.17
C ALA A 195 -1.43 -10.80 2.24
N GLY A 196 -0.67 -9.71 2.25
CA GLY A 196 0.58 -9.59 1.48
C GLY A 196 1.63 -10.59 1.89
N MET A 197 1.84 -10.79 3.20
CA MET A 197 2.76 -11.83 3.71
C MET A 197 2.35 -13.23 3.25
N ILE A 198 1.06 -13.57 3.38
CA ILE A 198 0.52 -14.90 2.99
C ILE A 198 0.74 -15.13 1.50
N VAL A 199 0.38 -14.17 0.64
CA VAL A 199 0.57 -14.27 -0.81
C VAL A 199 2.04 -14.46 -1.15
N ALA A 200 2.93 -13.69 -0.52
CA ALA A 200 4.36 -13.80 -0.78
C ALA A 200 4.94 -15.16 -0.34
N LEU A 201 4.49 -15.68 0.81
CA LEU A 201 4.91 -16.99 1.30
C LEU A 201 4.43 -18.13 0.38
N LEU A 202 3.22 -18.05 -0.14
CA LEU A 202 2.62 -19.12 -0.94
C LEU A 202 3.13 -19.11 -2.39
N PHE A 203 3.31 -17.95 -3.00
CA PHE A 203 3.52 -17.85 -4.45
C PHE A 203 4.90 -17.31 -4.85
N PHE A 204 5.62 -16.62 -3.95
CA PHE A 204 6.84 -15.90 -4.32
C PHE A 204 8.03 -16.21 -3.40
N ARG A 205 7.92 -17.22 -2.55
CA ARG A 205 9.01 -17.71 -1.70
C ARG A 205 10.04 -18.45 -2.59
N GLY A 206 11.28 -17.99 -2.58
CA GLY A 206 12.37 -18.56 -3.36
C GLY A 206 12.98 -17.56 -4.34
N GLU A 207 14.21 -17.83 -4.77
CA GLU A 207 14.87 -17.00 -5.77
C GLU A 207 14.19 -17.18 -7.14
N ARG A 208 13.79 -16.06 -7.76
CA ARG A 208 13.44 -16.09 -9.18
C ARG A 208 14.73 -16.43 -9.94
N LYS A 209 14.81 -17.58 -10.63
CA LYS A 209 15.83 -17.82 -11.63
C LYS A 209 15.64 -16.77 -12.71
N ARG A 210 16.45 -15.72 -12.68
CA ARG A 210 16.36 -14.59 -13.61
C ARG A 210 17.00 -15.04 -14.91
N PRO A 211 16.38 -14.77 -16.09
CA PRO A 211 17.11 -14.84 -17.33
C PRO A 211 18.32 -13.92 -17.20
N ALA A 212 19.50 -14.39 -17.58
CA ALA A 212 20.66 -13.52 -17.74
C ALA A 212 20.21 -12.34 -18.60
N ALA A 213 20.37 -11.11 -18.10
CA ALA A 213 19.95 -9.91 -18.81
C ALA A 213 20.71 -9.89 -20.15
N PRO A 214 20.00 -9.89 -21.30
CA PRO A 214 20.66 -9.95 -22.59
C PRO A 214 21.50 -8.72 -22.91
N TYR A 215 21.35 -7.62 -22.20
CA TYR A 215 22.15 -6.40 -22.41
C TYR A 215 22.28 -5.57 -21.12
N SER A 216 23.55 -5.28 -20.76
CA SER A 216 23.92 -4.25 -19.81
C SER A 216 23.71 -2.87 -20.45
N TYR A 217 22.57 -2.24 -20.22
CA TYR A 217 22.33 -0.87 -20.68
C TYR A 217 22.94 0.22 -19.78
N TYR A 218 23.78 -0.13 -18.82
CA TYR A 218 24.41 0.83 -17.90
C TYR A 218 25.95 0.75 -17.95
N ASN A 219 26.51 0.90 -19.16
CA ASN A 219 27.88 1.35 -19.30
C ASN A 219 27.89 2.70 -20.02
N TYR A 220 27.46 3.75 -19.36
CA TYR A 220 27.92 5.09 -19.68
C TYR A 220 29.04 5.45 -18.70
N PRO A 221 30.31 5.47 -19.15
CA PRO A 221 31.37 6.11 -18.39
C PRO A 221 31.17 7.62 -18.55
N TYR A 222 30.71 8.29 -17.56
CA TYR A 222 30.97 9.71 -17.44
C TYR A 222 32.31 9.88 -16.74
N ALA A 223 33.31 10.28 -17.58
CA ALA A 223 34.54 10.88 -17.14
C ALA A 223 34.28 12.18 -16.37
#